data_2fcbcd5c22b012e29cfb8985683200e1
#
_entry.id   2fcbcd5c22b012e29cfb8985683200e1
#
_cell.length_a   1.000
_cell.length_b   1.000
_cell.length_c   1.000
_cell.angle_alpha   90.00
_cell.angle_beta   90.00
_cell.angle_gamma   90.00
#
_symmetry.space_group_name_H-M   'P 1'
#
loop_
_entity.id
_entity.type
_entity.pdbx_description
1 polymer ?
#
loop_
_entity_poly.entity_id
_entity_poly.type
_entity_poly.pdbx_seq_one_letter_code
_entity_poly.pdbx_strand_id
1 'polypeptide(L)'
;MNISKKLLGIAITTAALGCATANADDLLALSADGQLLHIDTKTLTVVSDVKLSGVSSLRGIDVRPANGWIYGLDDAGQLYTVDAKTGAASKAAKLSQALPGKGLAVVDFNPVADRLRLLAADGTSLRVNVESGEVVVDGKVAYAKEGPYAGKTAKVVAGAYTNAYKGTEKTALYTVDLATGNLMLQNPPNDGIQQVVGKITDGLKSAALDIKSDGKGGNTAYLLSGTTLHQVNLETGKASALGEIKKLPDDIIDIAVLPAK
;
A
#
# COMPACT_ATOMS: atom_id res chain seq x y z
N MET A 1 10.18 -72.53 29.90
CA MET A 1 10.03 -71.12 30.32
C MET A 1 10.28 -70.26 29.12
N ASN A 2 9.20 -69.90 28.33
CA ASN A 2 9.30 -69.18 27.05
C ASN A 2 9.08 -67.70 27.29
N ILE A 3 10.08 -66.91 27.01
CA ILE A 3 10.00 -65.46 27.12
C ILE A 3 9.71 -64.92 25.71
N SER A 4 8.44 -64.48 25.48
CA SER A 4 8.03 -63.78 24.24
C SER A 4 8.51 -62.34 24.26
N LYS A 5 9.40 -61.96 23.31
CA LYS A 5 9.79 -60.60 23.04
C LYS A 5 8.69 -59.92 22.20
N LYS A 6 8.00 -58.95 22.81
CA LYS A 6 7.12 -58.03 22.06
C LYS A 6 7.98 -56.97 21.38
N LEU A 7 7.98 -56.92 20.04
CA LEU A 7 8.49 -55.80 19.26
C LEU A 7 7.45 -54.67 19.30
N LEU A 8 7.89 -53.52 19.80
CA LEU A 8 7.13 -52.28 19.79
C LEU A 8 7.45 -51.56 18.47
N GLY A 9 6.52 -51.58 17.55
CA GLY A 9 6.64 -50.82 16.28
C GLY A 9 6.38 -49.36 16.53
N ILE A 10 7.38 -48.49 16.28
CA ILE A 10 7.23 -47.06 16.30
C ILE A 10 6.72 -46.65 14.90
N ALA A 11 5.47 -46.23 14.81
CA ALA A 11 4.92 -45.58 13.60
C ALA A 11 5.42 -44.15 13.52
N ILE A 12 6.29 -43.88 12.58
CA ILE A 12 6.72 -42.52 12.24
C ILE A 12 5.66 -41.93 11.31
N THR A 13 4.78 -41.10 11.88
CA THR A 13 3.86 -40.26 11.09
C THR A 13 4.65 -39.09 10.49
N THR A 14 4.98 -39.18 9.21
CA THR A 14 5.46 -38.04 8.41
C THR A 14 4.32 -37.06 8.21
N ALA A 15 4.30 -36.00 9.00
CA ALA A 15 3.45 -34.84 8.71
C ALA A 15 3.94 -34.21 7.41
N ALA A 16 3.20 -34.37 6.32
CA ALA A 16 3.39 -33.61 5.10
C ALA A 16 3.02 -32.16 5.43
N LEU A 17 4.01 -31.28 5.54
CA LEU A 17 3.77 -29.85 5.48
C LEU A 17 3.21 -29.57 4.07
N GLY A 18 1.89 -29.37 4.00
CA GLY A 18 1.26 -28.83 2.82
C GLY A 18 1.80 -27.40 2.62
N CYS A 19 2.71 -27.20 1.66
CA CYS A 19 2.97 -25.87 1.11
C CYS A 19 1.64 -25.38 0.54
N ALA A 20 0.94 -24.51 1.26
CA ALA A 20 -0.10 -23.70 0.67
C ALA A 20 0.57 -22.93 -0.48
N THR A 21 0.19 -23.23 -1.71
CA THR A 21 0.59 -22.43 -2.87
C THR A 21 -0.08 -21.08 -2.70
N ALA A 22 0.65 -20.09 -2.18
CA ALA A 22 0.21 -18.71 -2.19
C ALA A 22 -0.07 -18.35 -3.66
N ASN A 23 -1.32 -17.96 -3.95
CA ASN A 23 -1.63 -17.39 -5.24
C ASN A 23 -0.78 -16.14 -5.42
N ALA A 24 -0.23 -15.95 -6.63
CA ALA A 24 0.46 -14.73 -6.97
C ALA A 24 -0.50 -13.54 -6.81
N ASP A 25 -0.04 -12.48 -6.15
CA ASP A 25 -0.75 -11.22 -6.16
C ASP A 25 -0.33 -10.42 -7.39
N ASP A 26 -1.28 -9.75 -8.01
CA ASP A 26 -1.04 -8.84 -9.12
C ASP A 26 -0.91 -7.43 -8.54
N LEU A 27 0.30 -6.86 -8.59
CA LEU A 27 0.57 -5.49 -8.21
C LEU A 27 0.59 -4.61 -9.46
N LEU A 28 -0.04 -3.45 -9.36
CA LEU A 28 0.09 -2.38 -10.34
C LEU A 28 1.05 -1.33 -9.79
N ALA A 29 2.15 -1.07 -10.48
CA ALA A 29 3.06 0.01 -10.16
C ALA A 29 2.83 1.20 -11.08
N LEU A 30 2.90 2.41 -10.53
CA LEU A 30 2.84 3.67 -11.26
C LEU A 30 4.23 4.30 -11.28
N SER A 31 4.76 4.59 -12.48
CA SER A 31 5.99 5.36 -12.63
C SER A 31 5.73 6.87 -12.69
N ALA A 32 6.75 7.66 -12.39
CA ALA A 32 6.67 9.13 -12.42
C ALA A 32 6.37 9.67 -13.83
N ASP A 33 6.77 8.96 -14.87
CA ASP A 33 6.51 9.30 -16.27
C ASP A 33 5.14 8.81 -16.77
N GLY A 34 4.33 8.18 -15.91
CA GLY A 34 2.96 7.76 -16.19
C GLY A 34 2.87 6.41 -16.92
N GLN A 35 3.75 5.47 -16.63
CA GLN A 35 3.56 4.06 -17.01
C GLN A 35 2.87 3.31 -15.87
N LEU A 36 2.01 2.37 -16.24
CA LEU A 36 1.41 1.37 -15.35
C LEU A 36 2.08 0.03 -15.66
N LEU A 37 2.69 -0.58 -14.66
CA LEU A 37 3.42 -1.84 -14.78
C LEU A 37 2.74 -2.91 -13.94
N HIS A 38 2.31 -3.99 -14.57
CA HIS A 38 1.79 -5.17 -13.87
C HIS A 38 2.95 -6.03 -13.39
N ILE A 39 2.95 -6.35 -12.10
CA ILE A 39 4.00 -7.13 -11.44
C ILE A 39 3.38 -8.40 -10.86
N ASP A 40 3.90 -9.54 -11.27
CA ASP A 40 3.63 -10.82 -10.65
C ASP A 40 4.53 -10.98 -9.41
N THR A 41 3.92 -10.99 -8.21
CA THR A 41 4.66 -11.05 -6.94
C THR A 41 5.34 -12.39 -6.67
N LYS A 42 4.92 -13.47 -7.35
CA LYS A 42 5.51 -14.79 -7.20
C LYS A 42 6.78 -14.94 -8.02
N THR A 43 6.77 -14.40 -9.23
CA THR A 43 7.93 -14.47 -10.14
C THR A 43 8.83 -13.25 -10.04
N LEU A 44 8.40 -12.21 -9.34
CA LEU A 44 9.07 -10.92 -9.20
C LEU A 44 9.45 -10.34 -10.57
N THR A 45 8.47 -10.25 -11.45
CA THR A 45 8.69 -9.80 -12.83
C THR A 45 7.59 -8.88 -13.29
N VAL A 46 7.95 -7.81 -14.01
CA VAL A 46 6.98 -7.02 -14.78
C VAL A 46 6.49 -7.89 -15.93
N VAL A 47 5.19 -8.22 -15.92
CA VAL A 47 4.56 -9.10 -16.91
C VAL A 47 3.92 -8.35 -18.07
N SER A 48 3.53 -7.09 -17.85
CA SER A 48 3.08 -6.16 -18.89
C SER A 48 3.20 -4.72 -18.40
N ASP A 49 3.27 -3.79 -19.34
CA ASP A 49 3.27 -2.36 -19.09
C ASP A 49 2.40 -1.63 -20.12
N VAL A 50 1.79 -0.53 -19.70
CA VAL A 50 1.01 0.35 -20.56
C VAL A 50 1.22 1.81 -20.16
N LYS A 51 1.22 2.71 -21.13
CA LYS A 51 1.29 4.14 -20.88
C LYS A 51 -0.09 4.70 -20.56
N LEU A 52 -0.18 5.60 -19.56
CA LEU A 52 -1.40 6.36 -19.30
C LEU A 52 -1.81 7.16 -20.54
N SER A 53 -3.11 7.16 -20.82
CA SER A 53 -3.73 7.99 -21.84
C SER A 53 -4.90 8.78 -21.25
N GLY A 54 -5.15 10.00 -21.72
CA GLY A 54 -6.15 10.91 -21.13
C GLY A 54 -5.66 11.73 -19.94
N VAL A 55 -4.49 11.42 -19.40
CA VAL A 55 -3.76 12.18 -18.39
C VAL A 55 -2.25 12.02 -18.61
N SER A 56 -1.47 13.06 -18.31
CA SER A 56 -0.01 13.03 -18.51
C SER A 56 0.73 12.32 -17.36
N SER A 57 0.28 12.54 -16.14
CA SER A 57 0.86 11.94 -14.93
C SER A 57 -0.16 11.93 -13.79
N LEU A 58 0.03 11.01 -12.87
CA LEU A 58 -0.73 10.92 -11.62
C LEU A 58 0.24 11.04 -10.43
N ARG A 59 -0.27 11.45 -9.29
CA ARG A 59 0.47 11.58 -8.03
C ARG A 59 0.49 10.29 -7.22
N GLY A 60 -0.44 9.40 -7.48
CA GLY A 60 -0.64 8.11 -6.86
C GLY A 60 -1.92 7.47 -7.38
N ILE A 61 -2.10 6.19 -7.08
CA ILE A 61 -3.23 5.36 -7.49
C ILE A 61 -3.66 4.45 -6.34
N ASP A 62 -4.95 4.12 -6.29
CA ASP A 62 -5.43 3.04 -5.43
C ASP A 62 -6.71 2.40 -5.97
N VAL A 63 -6.98 1.18 -5.54
CA VAL A 63 -8.20 0.42 -5.86
C VAL A 63 -9.28 0.71 -4.82
N ARG A 64 -10.39 1.33 -5.23
CA ARG A 64 -11.53 1.56 -4.34
C ARG A 64 -12.20 0.25 -3.95
N PRO A 65 -12.21 -0.16 -2.67
CA PRO A 65 -12.80 -1.44 -2.25
C PRO A 65 -14.30 -1.58 -2.54
N ALA A 66 -15.02 -0.46 -2.61
CA ALA A 66 -16.47 -0.45 -2.82
C ALA A 66 -16.88 -0.95 -4.22
N ASN A 67 -16.05 -0.73 -5.26
CA ASN A 67 -16.39 -1.04 -6.66
C ASN A 67 -15.25 -1.72 -7.46
N GLY A 68 -14.04 -1.82 -6.90
CA GLY A 68 -12.87 -2.42 -7.56
C GLY A 68 -12.23 -1.56 -8.66
N TRP A 69 -12.64 -0.30 -8.81
CA TRP A 69 -12.07 0.61 -9.79
C TRP A 69 -10.79 1.26 -9.24
N ILE A 70 -9.81 1.44 -10.14
CA ILE A 70 -8.60 2.17 -9.83
C ILE A 70 -8.89 3.66 -9.97
N TYR A 71 -8.52 4.42 -8.94
CA TYR A 71 -8.55 5.88 -8.94
C TYR A 71 -7.13 6.43 -8.90
N GLY A 72 -6.93 7.55 -9.55
CA GLY A 72 -5.68 8.31 -9.49
C GLY A 72 -5.95 9.81 -9.42
N LEU A 73 -4.99 10.54 -8.87
CA LEU A 73 -5.04 12.00 -8.69
C LEU A 73 -3.96 12.67 -9.52
N ASP A 74 -4.30 13.72 -10.29
CA ASP A 74 -3.32 14.57 -10.94
C ASP A 74 -2.88 15.78 -10.07
N ASP A 75 -1.86 16.51 -10.52
CA ASP A 75 -1.35 17.72 -9.84
C ASP A 75 -2.37 18.87 -9.78
N ALA A 76 -3.36 18.85 -10.66
CA ALA A 76 -4.40 19.87 -10.70
C ALA A 76 -5.57 19.56 -9.75
N GLY A 77 -5.55 18.42 -9.06
CA GLY A 77 -6.63 17.95 -8.21
C GLY A 77 -7.82 17.36 -8.99
N GLN A 78 -7.58 16.85 -10.19
CA GLN A 78 -8.57 16.07 -10.93
C GLN A 78 -8.39 14.59 -10.60
N LEU A 79 -9.46 13.92 -10.20
CA LEU A 79 -9.52 12.47 -10.06
C LEU A 79 -9.81 11.83 -11.42
N TYR A 80 -9.22 10.66 -11.61
CA TYR A 80 -9.45 9.81 -12.77
C TYR A 80 -9.78 8.39 -12.31
N THR A 81 -10.60 7.70 -13.06
CA THR A 81 -10.64 6.23 -13.05
C THR A 81 -9.71 5.72 -14.15
N VAL A 82 -8.99 4.65 -13.86
CA VAL A 82 -7.93 4.14 -14.73
C VAL A 82 -8.19 2.68 -15.07
N ASP A 83 -8.14 2.34 -16.34
CA ASP A 83 -8.16 0.96 -16.80
C ASP A 83 -6.72 0.41 -16.79
N ALA A 84 -6.47 -0.57 -15.92
CA ALA A 84 -5.13 -1.14 -15.73
C ALA A 84 -4.58 -1.84 -16.99
N LYS A 85 -5.43 -2.34 -17.87
CA LYS A 85 -5.00 -3.09 -19.06
C LYS A 85 -4.61 -2.19 -20.21
N THR A 86 -5.32 -1.06 -20.37
CA THR A 86 -5.18 -0.16 -21.51
C THR A 86 -4.49 1.14 -21.17
N GLY A 87 -4.34 1.47 -19.87
CA GLY A 87 -3.85 2.76 -19.42
C GLY A 87 -4.83 3.91 -19.64
N ALA A 88 -6.05 3.64 -20.09
CA ALA A 88 -7.06 4.68 -20.35
C ALA A 88 -7.52 5.32 -19.03
N ALA A 89 -7.28 6.63 -18.89
CA ALA A 89 -7.74 7.42 -17.75
C ALA A 89 -8.96 8.26 -18.15
N SER A 90 -10.07 8.08 -17.42
CA SER A 90 -11.30 8.83 -17.59
C SER A 90 -11.51 9.77 -16.41
N LYS A 91 -11.84 11.04 -16.69
CA LYS A 91 -12.10 12.03 -15.64
C LYS A 91 -13.25 11.59 -14.75
N ALA A 92 -12.98 11.58 -13.45
CA ALA A 92 -13.96 11.45 -12.38
C ALA A 92 -14.22 12.84 -11.76
N ALA A 93 -14.45 12.91 -10.45
CA ALA A 93 -14.71 14.19 -9.80
C ALA A 93 -13.47 15.09 -9.75
N LYS A 94 -13.70 16.40 -9.77
CA LYS A 94 -12.69 17.42 -9.48
C LYS A 94 -12.73 17.73 -7.99
N LEU A 95 -11.58 17.76 -7.33
CA LEU A 95 -11.50 18.12 -5.91
C LEU A 95 -11.96 19.56 -5.68
N SER A 96 -12.81 19.77 -4.66
CA SER A 96 -13.23 21.11 -4.22
C SER A 96 -12.05 21.95 -3.67
N GLN A 97 -10.98 21.26 -3.23
CA GLN A 97 -9.71 21.84 -2.81
C GLN A 97 -8.59 20.93 -3.30
N ALA A 98 -7.66 21.46 -4.11
CA ALA A 98 -6.52 20.69 -4.60
C ALA A 98 -5.54 20.35 -3.46
N LEU A 99 -4.92 19.15 -3.55
CA LEU A 99 -3.83 18.76 -2.65
C LEU A 99 -2.58 19.61 -2.96
N PRO A 100 -1.96 20.24 -1.95
CA PRO A 100 -0.75 21.04 -2.15
C PRO A 100 0.43 20.27 -2.76
N GLY A 101 1.36 21.00 -3.36
CA GLY A 101 2.56 20.44 -3.99
C GLY A 101 2.28 19.73 -5.31
N LYS A 102 3.29 19.05 -5.82
CA LYS A 102 3.29 18.29 -7.07
C LYS A 102 4.02 16.96 -6.86
N GLY A 103 3.84 16.06 -7.83
CA GLY A 103 4.45 14.74 -7.80
C GLY A 103 3.86 13.85 -6.72
N LEU A 104 4.65 12.93 -6.19
CA LEU A 104 4.23 11.88 -5.26
C LEU A 104 3.32 12.39 -4.12
N ALA A 105 2.25 11.69 -3.88
CA ALA A 105 1.35 11.84 -2.73
C ALA A 105 0.87 10.45 -2.29
N VAL A 106 0.53 10.30 -1.02
CA VAL A 106 -0.24 9.12 -0.58
C VAL A 106 -1.65 9.24 -1.14
N VAL A 107 -2.10 8.20 -1.83
CA VAL A 107 -3.45 8.09 -2.42
C VAL A 107 -3.98 6.72 -2.03
N ASP A 108 -4.89 6.64 -1.05
CA ASP A 108 -5.35 5.34 -0.55
C ASP A 108 -6.77 5.41 0.02
N PHE A 109 -7.59 4.39 -0.23
CA PHE A 109 -8.97 4.35 0.20
C PHE A 109 -9.13 3.84 1.63
N ASN A 110 -9.78 4.64 2.47
CA ASN A 110 -10.34 4.14 3.72
C ASN A 110 -11.56 3.26 3.41
N PRO A 111 -11.49 1.93 3.61
CA PRO A 111 -12.55 1.01 3.19
C PRO A 111 -13.80 1.08 4.08
N VAL A 112 -13.68 1.60 5.30
CA VAL A 112 -14.82 1.76 6.22
C VAL A 112 -15.63 3.00 5.87
N ALA A 113 -14.94 4.13 5.63
CA ALA A 113 -15.59 5.41 5.35
C ALA A 113 -15.93 5.60 3.87
N ASP A 114 -15.37 4.77 2.99
CA ASP A 114 -15.39 4.93 1.53
C ASP A 114 -14.96 6.35 1.13
N ARG A 115 -13.79 6.76 1.61
CA ARG A 115 -13.18 8.05 1.33
C ARG A 115 -11.73 7.85 0.89
N LEU A 116 -11.33 8.60 -0.12
CA LEU A 116 -9.93 8.64 -0.55
C LEU A 116 -9.13 9.52 0.41
N ARG A 117 -8.10 8.96 1.03
CA ARG A 117 -7.10 9.68 1.80
C ARG A 117 -6.02 10.20 0.88
N LEU A 118 -5.69 11.47 1.02
CA LEU A 118 -4.58 12.10 0.32
C LEU A 118 -3.63 12.71 1.36
N LEU A 119 -2.33 12.37 1.28
CA LEU A 119 -1.31 13.02 2.11
C LEU A 119 -0.27 13.67 1.20
N ALA A 120 -0.02 14.95 1.39
CA ALA A 120 1.01 15.69 0.68
C ALA A 120 2.34 15.73 1.46
N ALA A 121 3.43 15.99 0.76
CA ALA A 121 4.77 16.06 1.34
C ALA A 121 4.93 17.14 2.41
N ASP A 122 4.09 18.19 2.41
CA ASP A 122 4.06 19.24 3.43
C ASP A 122 3.26 18.84 4.69
N GLY A 123 2.73 17.62 4.71
CA GLY A 123 1.91 17.06 5.78
C GLY A 123 0.41 17.37 5.66
N THR A 124 -0.04 18.07 4.63
CA THR A 124 -1.49 18.27 4.40
C THR A 124 -2.18 16.93 4.23
N SER A 125 -3.28 16.73 4.96
CA SER A 125 -4.09 15.52 4.97
C SER A 125 -5.52 15.84 4.57
N LEU A 126 -6.01 15.18 3.50
CA LEU A 126 -7.34 15.38 2.96
C LEU A 126 -8.11 14.06 2.94
N ARG A 127 -9.42 14.12 3.20
CA ARG A 127 -10.38 13.05 2.90
C ARG A 127 -11.33 13.51 1.80
N VAL A 128 -11.49 12.68 0.78
CA VAL A 128 -12.21 13.03 -0.44
C VAL A 128 -13.39 12.08 -0.65
N ASN A 129 -14.55 12.63 -0.96
CA ASN A 129 -15.64 11.89 -1.58
C ASN A 129 -15.38 11.84 -3.09
N VAL A 130 -15.07 10.67 -3.63
CA VAL A 130 -14.68 10.52 -5.05
C VAL A 130 -15.84 10.66 -6.03
N GLU A 131 -17.09 10.63 -5.56
CA GLU A 131 -18.27 10.85 -6.41
C GLU A 131 -18.55 12.36 -6.61
N SER A 132 -18.39 13.15 -5.54
CA SER A 132 -18.69 14.60 -5.57
C SER A 132 -17.44 15.48 -5.71
N GLY A 133 -16.26 14.97 -5.39
CA GLY A 133 -15.03 15.76 -5.26
C GLY A 133 -14.95 16.59 -3.97
N GLU A 134 -15.91 16.44 -3.06
CA GLU A 134 -15.91 17.16 -1.77
C GLU A 134 -14.70 16.73 -0.94
N VAL A 135 -13.99 17.75 -0.41
CA VAL A 135 -12.77 17.60 0.39
C VAL A 135 -13.04 18.02 1.83
N VAL A 136 -12.62 17.18 2.77
CA VAL A 136 -12.49 17.52 4.19
C VAL A 136 -11.01 17.63 4.51
N VAL A 137 -10.59 18.77 5.05
CA VAL A 137 -9.21 18.98 5.53
C VAL A 137 -9.10 18.43 6.94
N ASP A 138 -8.19 17.49 7.13
CA ASP A 138 -7.91 16.86 8.42
C ASP A 138 -6.69 17.51 9.12
N GLY A 139 -6.37 17.00 10.32
CA GLY A 139 -5.18 17.39 11.06
C GLY A 139 -3.91 17.13 10.23
N LYS A 140 -2.99 18.07 10.28
CA LYS A 140 -1.71 17.96 9.57
C LYS A 140 -0.88 16.79 10.11
N VAL A 141 -0.23 16.05 9.22
CA VAL A 141 0.65 14.97 9.59
C VAL A 141 1.77 15.46 10.53
N ALA A 142 1.83 14.87 11.71
CA ALA A 142 2.82 15.22 12.75
C ALA A 142 3.10 14.01 13.62
N TYR A 143 4.30 13.95 14.20
CA TYR A 143 4.60 12.92 15.21
C TYR A 143 3.78 13.17 16.48
N ALA A 144 3.51 12.08 17.21
CA ALA A 144 2.91 12.16 18.53
C ALA A 144 3.71 13.10 19.44
N LYS A 145 2.99 13.88 20.26
CA LYS A 145 3.61 14.85 21.17
C LYS A 145 4.54 14.21 22.20
N GLU A 146 4.23 12.95 22.53
CA GLU A 146 5.04 12.10 23.40
C GLU A 146 5.64 10.98 22.56
N GLY A 147 6.97 10.91 22.50
CA GLY A 147 7.65 9.90 21.70
C GLY A 147 9.02 10.34 21.19
N PRO A 148 9.75 9.44 20.52
CA PRO A 148 11.16 9.68 20.16
C PRO A 148 11.36 10.76 19.10
N TYR A 149 10.30 11.17 18.40
CA TYR A 149 10.37 12.15 17.31
C TYR A 149 9.55 13.42 17.59
N ALA A 150 9.09 13.62 18.83
CA ALA A 150 8.32 14.80 19.23
C ALA A 150 9.00 16.11 18.77
N GLY A 151 8.23 17.02 18.19
CA GLY A 151 8.73 18.31 17.69
C GLY A 151 9.53 18.26 16.38
N LYS A 152 9.77 17.06 15.80
CA LYS A 152 10.40 16.93 14.47
C LYS A 152 9.35 16.95 13.37
N THR A 153 9.80 17.18 12.13
CA THR A 153 8.95 17.13 10.93
C THR A 153 8.93 15.71 10.37
N ALA A 154 7.73 15.16 10.19
CA ALA A 154 7.54 13.87 9.54
C ALA A 154 7.74 14.02 8.01
N LYS A 155 8.27 12.96 7.36
CA LYS A 155 8.40 12.87 5.92
C LYS A 155 7.68 11.61 5.43
N VAL A 156 6.35 11.66 5.50
CA VAL A 156 5.50 10.57 5.00
C VAL A 156 5.51 10.58 3.46
N VAL A 157 5.80 9.42 2.86
CA VAL A 157 5.91 9.27 1.40
C VAL A 157 5.04 8.15 0.84
N ALA A 158 4.58 7.22 1.68
CA ALA A 158 3.70 6.14 1.29
C ALA A 158 2.74 5.83 2.44
N GLY A 159 1.60 5.23 2.15
CA GLY A 159 0.64 4.85 3.17
C GLY A 159 -0.49 4.04 2.60
N ALA A 160 -1.03 3.12 3.42
CA ALA A 160 -2.11 2.25 3.02
C ALA A 160 -3.01 1.87 4.22
N TYR A 161 -4.28 1.67 3.94
CA TYR A 161 -5.26 1.18 4.91
C TYR A 161 -5.30 -0.36 4.92
N THR A 162 -5.45 -0.92 6.12
CA THR A 162 -5.73 -2.36 6.30
C THR A 162 -7.18 -2.69 5.96
N ASN A 163 -7.44 -4.01 5.77
CA ASN A 163 -8.79 -4.54 5.52
C ASN A 163 -9.47 -3.89 4.30
N ALA A 164 -8.70 -3.66 3.22
CA ALA A 164 -9.15 -3.05 1.97
C ALA A 164 -10.13 -3.97 1.22
N TYR A 165 -11.33 -4.17 1.78
CA TYR A 165 -12.45 -4.91 1.15
C TYR A 165 -13.80 -4.27 1.50
N LYS A 166 -14.75 -4.48 0.60
CA LYS A 166 -16.12 -3.95 0.74
C LYS A 166 -16.81 -4.51 1.97
N GLY A 167 -17.36 -3.62 2.81
CA GLY A 167 -18.14 -3.99 3.99
C GLY A 167 -17.30 -4.27 5.24
N THR A 168 -16.01 -3.97 5.23
CA THR A 168 -15.20 -4.02 6.45
C THR A 168 -15.71 -3.00 7.48
N GLU A 169 -15.65 -3.36 8.76
CA GLU A 169 -16.09 -2.51 9.87
C GLU A 169 -14.93 -1.81 10.59
N LYS A 170 -13.68 -2.19 10.27
CA LYS A 170 -12.49 -1.65 10.92
C LYS A 170 -11.32 -1.58 9.95
N THR A 171 -10.51 -0.56 10.12
CA THR A 171 -9.27 -0.35 9.37
C THR A 171 -8.26 0.43 10.19
N ALA A 172 -7.00 0.39 9.78
CA ALA A 172 -5.91 1.20 10.33
C ALA A 172 -5.06 1.75 9.18
N LEU A 173 -4.62 3.00 9.29
CA LEU A 173 -3.75 3.63 8.30
C LEU A 173 -2.30 3.48 8.74
N TYR A 174 -1.53 2.75 7.96
CA TYR A 174 -0.07 2.67 8.10
C TYR A 174 0.60 3.59 7.10
N THR A 175 1.71 4.22 7.51
CA THR A 175 2.48 5.12 6.65
C THR A 175 3.97 4.83 6.76
N VAL A 176 4.72 5.19 5.72
CA VAL A 176 6.18 5.09 5.69
C VAL A 176 6.76 6.48 5.82
N ASP A 177 7.59 6.65 6.84
CA ASP A 177 8.30 7.90 7.10
C ASP A 177 9.79 7.77 6.71
N LEU A 178 10.18 8.45 5.64
CA LEU A 178 11.58 8.43 5.18
C LEU A 178 12.54 9.21 6.09
N ALA A 179 12.07 10.18 6.89
CA ALA A 179 12.94 10.92 7.80
C ALA A 179 13.52 10.00 8.90
N THR A 180 12.76 8.98 9.27
CA THR A 180 13.13 8.03 10.33
C THR A 180 13.37 6.61 9.82
N GLY A 181 12.89 6.27 8.62
CA GLY A 181 12.89 4.91 8.06
C GLY A 181 11.98 3.96 8.82
N ASN A 182 10.92 4.49 9.44
CA ASN A 182 9.97 3.70 10.22
C ASN A 182 8.64 3.49 9.48
N LEU A 183 8.00 2.37 9.81
CA LEU A 183 6.57 2.21 9.67
C LEU A 183 5.90 2.95 10.82
N MET A 184 4.90 3.75 10.48
CA MET A 184 4.10 4.52 11.41
C MET A 184 2.65 4.05 11.36
N LEU A 185 1.94 4.15 12.47
CA LEU A 185 0.49 4.07 12.54
C LEU A 185 -0.06 5.49 12.68
N GLN A 186 -0.86 5.95 11.71
CA GLN A 186 -1.55 7.23 11.83
C GLN A 186 -2.79 7.07 12.69
N ASN A 187 -2.69 7.46 13.97
CA ASN A 187 -3.77 7.27 14.95
C ASN A 187 -3.82 8.39 16.01
N PRO A 188 -4.92 9.13 16.15
CA PRO A 188 -6.13 9.07 15.30
C PRO A 188 -5.85 9.47 13.84
N PRO A 189 -6.44 8.77 12.83
CA PRO A 189 -6.08 9.00 11.44
C PRO A 189 -6.47 10.40 10.94
N ASN A 190 -7.57 10.96 11.45
CA ASN A 190 -8.04 12.29 11.05
C ASN A 190 -7.29 13.43 11.78
N ASP A 191 -6.58 13.14 12.85
CA ASP A 191 -5.72 14.13 13.53
C ASP A 191 -4.31 14.17 12.92
N GLY A 192 -3.97 13.25 12.02
CA GLY A 192 -2.66 13.17 11.36
C GLY A 192 -1.52 12.69 12.26
N ILE A 193 -1.83 12.14 13.45
CA ILE A 193 -0.81 11.78 14.44
C ILE A 193 -0.10 10.48 14.08
N GLN A 194 1.24 10.58 13.91
CA GLN A 194 2.12 9.46 13.58
C GLN A 194 2.68 8.82 14.84
N GLN A 195 2.32 7.56 15.07
CA GLN A 195 2.84 6.71 16.16
C GLN A 195 3.83 5.71 15.57
N VAL A 196 4.99 5.54 16.20
CA VAL A 196 6.01 4.61 15.73
C VAL A 196 5.55 3.17 15.91
N VAL A 197 5.54 2.39 14.84
CA VAL A 197 5.41 0.93 14.90
C VAL A 197 6.80 0.30 15.04
N GLY A 198 7.71 0.65 14.13
CA GLY A 198 9.08 0.18 14.19
C GLY A 198 9.87 0.45 12.91
N LYS A 199 11.17 0.13 12.99
CA LYS A 199 12.11 0.32 11.88
C LYS A 199 11.81 -0.66 10.74
N ILE A 200 11.66 -0.13 9.51
CA ILE A 200 11.44 -0.93 8.31
C ILE A 200 12.74 -1.64 7.92
N THR A 201 13.73 -0.87 7.55
CA THR A 201 15.08 -1.33 7.18
C THR A 201 16.03 -0.13 7.23
N ASP A 202 17.33 -0.40 7.19
CA ASP A 202 18.31 0.66 7.07
C ASP A 202 18.46 1.09 5.61
N GLY A 203 18.68 2.40 5.42
CA GLY A 203 18.97 2.96 4.10
C GLY A 203 17.77 3.06 3.15
N LEU A 204 16.54 3.07 3.66
CA LEU A 204 15.34 3.27 2.86
C LEU A 204 15.39 4.61 2.12
N LYS A 205 15.46 4.61 0.79
CA LYS A 205 15.59 5.81 -0.05
C LYS A 205 14.29 6.24 -0.70
N SER A 206 13.43 5.29 -0.99
CA SER A 206 12.10 5.48 -1.56
C SER A 206 11.14 4.46 -0.96
N ALA A 207 9.86 4.71 -1.05
CA ALA A 207 8.84 3.75 -0.65
C ALA A 207 7.55 3.99 -1.43
N ALA A 208 6.95 2.89 -1.90
CA ALA A 208 5.56 2.78 -2.25
C ALA A 208 4.98 1.61 -1.44
N LEU A 209 3.81 1.78 -0.86
CA LEU A 209 3.20 0.83 0.08
C LEU A 209 1.75 0.59 -0.30
N ASP A 210 1.37 -0.68 -0.35
CA ASP A 210 -0.05 -1.05 -0.35
C ASP A 210 -0.29 -2.32 0.48
N ILE A 211 -1.53 -2.50 0.96
CA ILE A 211 -1.90 -3.57 1.88
C ILE A 211 -3.05 -4.40 1.29
N LYS A 212 -2.72 -5.60 0.83
CA LYS A 212 -3.69 -6.61 0.44
C LYS A 212 -4.47 -7.10 1.66
N SER A 213 -5.79 -7.22 1.52
CA SER A 213 -6.64 -7.93 2.47
C SER A 213 -7.11 -9.28 1.91
N ASP A 214 -7.23 -10.28 2.78
CA ASP A 214 -7.83 -11.58 2.44
C ASP A 214 -9.37 -11.59 2.60
N GLY A 215 -9.96 -10.45 2.95
CA GLY A 215 -11.40 -10.30 3.22
C GLY A 215 -11.88 -10.95 4.54
N LYS A 216 -10.96 -11.47 5.35
CA LYS A 216 -11.23 -12.16 6.64
C LYS A 216 -10.47 -11.54 7.81
N GLY A 217 -9.79 -10.42 7.56
CA GLY A 217 -8.98 -9.70 8.56
C GLY A 217 -7.48 -9.97 8.47
N GLY A 218 -7.03 -10.88 7.61
CA GLY A 218 -5.62 -11.05 7.27
C GLY A 218 -5.18 -9.95 6.30
N ASN A 219 -3.98 -9.43 6.54
CA ASN A 219 -3.40 -8.33 5.77
C ASN A 219 -1.95 -8.67 5.39
N THR A 220 -1.59 -8.44 4.12
CA THR A 220 -0.23 -8.55 3.61
C THR A 220 0.21 -7.20 3.10
N ALA A 221 1.18 -6.57 3.77
CA ALA A 221 1.71 -5.28 3.37
C ALA A 221 2.90 -5.46 2.41
N TYR A 222 2.78 -4.92 1.21
CA TYR A 222 3.83 -4.86 0.20
C TYR A 222 4.48 -3.49 0.20
N LEU A 223 5.80 -3.46 0.32
CA LEU A 223 6.61 -2.25 0.23
C LEU A 223 7.58 -2.40 -0.92
N LEU A 224 7.51 -1.49 -1.87
CA LEU A 224 8.52 -1.36 -2.91
C LEU A 224 9.51 -0.25 -2.51
N SER A 225 10.80 -0.55 -2.53
CA SER A 225 11.88 0.42 -2.33
C SER A 225 12.96 0.22 -3.41
N GLY A 226 13.15 1.22 -4.26
CA GLY A 226 13.87 1.03 -5.51
C GLY A 226 13.19 -0.07 -6.33
N THR A 227 13.94 -1.09 -6.74
CA THR A 227 13.45 -2.26 -7.48
C THR A 227 13.16 -3.47 -6.57
N THR A 228 13.38 -3.36 -5.27
CA THR A 228 13.20 -4.49 -4.33
C THR A 228 11.82 -4.45 -3.70
N LEU A 229 11.09 -5.55 -3.86
CA LEU A 229 9.81 -5.79 -3.17
C LEU A 229 10.07 -6.40 -1.80
N HIS A 230 9.36 -5.89 -0.80
CA HIS A 230 9.41 -6.38 0.58
C HIS A 230 8.00 -6.72 1.06
N GLN A 231 7.92 -7.62 2.02
CA GLN A 231 6.76 -7.79 2.89
C GLN A 231 7.05 -7.12 4.24
N VAL A 232 6.11 -6.30 4.72
CA VAL A 232 6.26 -5.58 5.98
C VAL A 232 5.37 -6.20 7.05
N ASN A 233 5.95 -6.49 8.22
CA ASN A 233 5.19 -6.90 9.38
C ASN A 233 4.56 -5.67 10.04
N LEU A 234 3.22 -5.58 10.02
CA LEU A 234 2.47 -4.43 10.52
C LEU A 234 2.51 -4.27 12.04
N GLU A 235 2.92 -5.28 12.80
CA GLU A 235 3.04 -5.22 14.26
C GLU A 235 4.41 -4.69 14.70
N THR A 236 5.46 -5.00 13.94
CA THR A 236 6.85 -4.67 14.30
C THR A 236 7.49 -3.63 13.41
N GLY A 237 6.88 -3.32 12.26
CA GLY A 237 7.44 -2.46 11.22
C GLY A 237 8.52 -3.11 10.37
N LYS A 238 9.05 -4.28 10.75
CA LYS A 238 10.19 -4.89 10.07
C LYS A 238 9.82 -5.39 8.68
N ALA A 239 10.64 -5.02 7.69
CA ALA A 239 10.53 -5.54 6.33
C ALA A 239 11.40 -6.78 6.12
N SER A 240 10.89 -7.71 5.31
CA SER A 240 11.61 -8.86 4.78
C SER A 240 11.62 -8.77 3.25
N ALA A 241 12.80 -8.74 2.64
CA ALA A 241 12.92 -8.68 1.19
C ALA A 241 12.38 -9.98 0.56
N LEU A 242 11.46 -9.83 -0.38
CA LEU A 242 11.00 -10.92 -1.25
C LEU A 242 11.96 -11.11 -2.43
N GLY A 243 12.52 -10.01 -2.94
CA GLY A 243 13.52 -10.00 -3.99
C GLY A 243 13.40 -8.77 -4.89
N GLU A 244 14.31 -8.71 -5.86
CA GLU A 244 14.36 -7.65 -6.86
C GLU A 244 13.37 -7.96 -8.01
N ILE A 245 12.57 -6.96 -8.39
CA ILE A 245 11.63 -7.10 -9.51
C ILE A 245 12.37 -6.88 -10.82
N LYS A 246 12.35 -7.88 -11.67
CA LYS A 246 12.97 -7.83 -13.00
C LYS A 246 12.23 -6.86 -13.92
N LYS A 247 12.99 -6.07 -14.66
CA LYS A 247 12.50 -5.09 -15.64
C LYS A 247 11.69 -3.91 -15.04
N LEU A 248 11.77 -3.69 -13.72
CA LEU A 248 11.15 -2.54 -13.09
C LEU A 248 12.05 -1.31 -13.27
N PRO A 249 11.54 -0.16 -13.73
CA PRO A 249 12.27 1.11 -13.73
C PRO A 249 12.45 1.66 -12.32
N ASP A 250 13.42 2.56 -12.14
CA ASP A 250 13.77 3.11 -10.81
C ASP A 250 12.83 4.25 -10.34
N ASP A 251 11.94 4.72 -11.21
CA ASP A 251 11.10 5.91 -11.00
C ASP A 251 9.67 5.59 -10.54
N ILE A 252 9.47 4.42 -9.93
CA ILE A 252 8.17 4.06 -9.38
C ILE A 252 7.81 4.96 -8.19
N ILE A 253 6.63 5.53 -8.24
CA ILE A 253 6.12 6.48 -7.24
C ILE A 253 5.01 5.88 -6.38
N ASP A 254 4.28 4.86 -6.87
CA ASP A 254 3.20 4.22 -6.13
C ASP A 254 2.94 2.79 -6.59
N ILE A 255 2.29 1.99 -5.73
CA ILE A 255 1.82 0.64 -6.05
C ILE A 255 0.40 0.44 -5.54
N ALA A 256 -0.39 -0.37 -6.25
CA ALA A 256 -1.72 -0.80 -5.81
C ALA A 256 -1.87 -2.31 -6.00
N VAL A 257 -2.42 -3.01 -5.00
CA VAL A 257 -2.75 -4.44 -5.10
C VAL A 257 -4.05 -4.59 -5.86
N LEU A 258 -4.02 -5.30 -6.98
CA LEU A 258 -5.23 -5.56 -7.74
C LEU A 258 -6.08 -6.65 -7.08
N PRO A 259 -7.43 -6.56 -7.17
CA PRO A 259 -8.32 -7.60 -6.67
C PRO A 259 -8.02 -8.94 -7.34
N ALA A 260 -8.10 -10.03 -6.59
CA ALA A 260 -8.04 -11.37 -7.18
C ALA A 260 -9.17 -11.52 -8.22
N LYS A 261 -8.82 -12.07 -9.38
CA LYS A 261 -9.77 -12.33 -10.48
C LYS A 261 -10.69 -13.48 -10.15
#